data_b4f0500cfebafb35607e18a1e6cc0cec
#
_entry.id   b4f0500cfebafb35607e18a1e6cc0cec
#
_cell.length_a   1.000
_cell.length_b   1.000
_cell.length_c   1.000
_cell.angle_alpha   90.00
_cell.angle_beta   90.00
_cell.angle_gamma   90.00
#
_symmetry.space_group_name_H-M   'P 1'
#
loop_
_entity.id
_entity.type
_entity.pdbx_description
1 polymer ?
#
loop_
_entity_poly.entity_id
_entity_poly.type
_entity_poly.pdbx_seq_one_letter_code
_entity_poly.pdbx_strand_id
1 'polypeptide(L)'
;MKTTRREFIKLSATAGAAFALTNRSTTLLAEKSAKPLRILILGGTGFTGPYQVRYALSRGHKVTTFNRGKTHPGELPKEVEQLIGDRNGQLDALKNRKWDVAIDNPTTLPAWVRDAAQILKDNVERYVFISTISVYADTAQGVDETAPLAKYDGADPYKETIEAVKASGYKTYGPLKALSEKEAEKWFPGKTLIIRPGLIVGPRDESDRFTYWPVRIDRGGEGLAPGKPSDPVQFIDARDLAEWTIRMAENRETGIYNATGPAKPLEIGQMLDQIKDALHSSATFTWLPADFLQQQKVEAWSDMPVWAGDELGLARTKIDRALAKGLTFRPLAETARETLAWFKSLPQERQSKLRAGLTPEREAEVLAAWKKQKL
;
A
#
# COMPACT_ATOMS: atom_id res chain seq x y z
N MET A 1 -1.23 -53.30 -30.20
CA MET A 1 -1.09 -53.87 -28.84
C MET A 1 -2.26 -53.38 -28.01
N LYS A 2 -3.14 -54.27 -27.56
CA LYS A 2 -4.30 -53.90 -26.73
C LYS A 2 -3.86 -53.95 -25.27
N THR A 3 -3.80 -52.80 -24.62
CA THR A 3 -3.48 -52.65 -23.20
C THR A 3 -4.61 -53.25 -22.35
N THR A 4 -4.30 -54.19 -21.46
CA THR A 4 -5.31 -54.86 -20.65
C THR A 4 -5.77 -53.97 -19.48
N ARG A 5 -7.01 -54.20 -19.05
CA ARG A 5 -7.67 -53.46 -17.93
C ARG A 5 -6.83 -53.42 -16.64
N ARG A 6 -5.94 -54.41 -16.46
CA ARG A 6 -5.04 -54.53 -15.30
C ARG A 6 -3.84 -53.58 -15.36
N GLU A 7 -3.33 -53.27 -16.58
CA GLU A 7 -2.25 -52.30 -16.78
C GLU A 7 -2.73 -50.86 -16.66
N PHE A 8 -3.97 -50.60 -17.09
CA PHE A 8 -4.61 -49.29 -16.91
C PHE A 8 -4.83 -48.94 -15.42
N ILE A 9 -5.22 -49.92 -14.58
CA ILE A 9 -5.39 -49.73 -13.13
C ILE A 9 -4.04 -49.49 -12.43
N LYS A 10 -2.95 -50.10 -12.85
CA LYS A 10 -1.60 -49.87 -12.31
C LYS A 10 -1.05 -48.49 -12.67
N LEU A 11 -1.32 -47.98 -13.87
CA LEU A 11 -0.94 -46.62 -14.28
C LEU A 11 -1.79 -45.55 -13.57
N SER A 12 -3.07 -45.81 -13.28
CA SER A 12 -3.94 -44.89 -12.58
C SER A 12 -3.59 -44.79 -11.08
N ALA A 13 -3.06 -45.86 -10.47
CA ALA A 13 -2.66 -45.85 -9.05
C ALA A 13 -1.34 -45.07 -8.81
N THR A 14 -0.43 -45.05 -9.80
CA THR A 14 0.79 -44.25 -9.71
C THR A 14 0.59 -42.75 -10.00
N ALA A 15 -0.39 -42.41 -10.84
CA ALA A 15 -0.73 -40.99 -11.08
C ALA A 15 -1.49 -40.36 -9.90
N GLY A 16 -2.31 -41.14 -9.16
CA GLY A 16 -3.05 -40.66 -8.00
C GLY A 16 -2.18 -40.37 -6.78
N ALA A 17 -1.05 -41.04 -6.61
CA ALA A 17 -0.13 -40.82 -5.49
C ALA A 17 0.76 -39.56 -5.69
N ALA A 18 0.97 -39.09 -6.92
CA ALA A 18 1.71 -37.88 -7.22
C ALA A 18 0.88 -36.59 -7.06
N PHE A 19 -0.47 -36.69 -7.12
CA PHE A 19 -1.36 -35.52 -6.99
C PHE A 19 -1.79 -35.22 -5.55
N ALA A 20 -1.59 -36.15 -4.59
CA ALA A 20 -1.95 -35.96 -3.18
C ALA A 20 -0.84 -35.32 -2.32
N LEU A 21 0.33 -35.00 -2.90
CA LEU A 21 1.48 -34.44 -2.17
C LEU A 21 1.78 -32.96 -2.49
N THR A 22 0.95 -32.25 -3.27
CA THR A 22 1.22 -30.87 -3.67
C THR A 22 0.31 -29.82 -3.03
N ASN A 23 -0.49 -30.19 -2.02
CA ASN A 23 -1.22 -29.20 -1.19
C ASN A 23 -0.52 -28.92 0.15
N ARG A 24 0.81 -28.88 0.15
CA ARG A 24 1.55 -28.15 1.16
C ARG A 24 1.62 -26.71 0.64
N SER A 25 0.92 -25.80 1.30
CA SER A 25 1.27 -24.38 1.28
C SER A 25 2.76 -24.30 1.59
N THR A 26 3.61 -24.28 0.58
CA THR A 26 5.00 -23.87 0.71
C THR A 26 4.91 -22.39 1.07
N THR A 27 4.90 -22.11 2.37
CA THR A 27 5.42 -20.85 2.86
C THR A 27 6.85 -20.82 2.32
N LEU A 28 7.05 -20.12 1.18
CA LEU A 28 8.37 -19.85 0.66
C LEU A 28 9.07 -19.06 1.77
N LEU A 29 9.88 -19.77 2.57
CA LEU A 29 10.78 -19.12 3.51
C LEU A 29 11.63 -18.19 2.65
N ALA A 30 11.52 -16.88 2.91
CA ALA A 30 12.30 -15.90 2.16
C ALA A 30 13.78 -16.31 2.24
N GLU A 31 14.41 -16.51 1.09
CA GLU A 31 15.81 -16.87 1.02
C GLU A 31 16.62 -15.82 1.79
N LYS A 32 17.53 -16.25 2.66
CA LYS A 32 18.33 -15.33 3.47
C LYS A 32 19.20 -14.45 2.57
N SER A 33 19.33 -13.19 2.91
CA SER A 33 20.26 -12.29 2.24
C SER A 33 21.70 -12.80 2.34
N ALA A 34 22.44 -12.71 1.26
CA ALA A 34 23.85 -13.08 1.24
C ALA A 34 24.70 -12.23 2.22
N LYS A 35 24.28 -10.99 2.48
CA LYS A 35 24.93 -10.06 3.41
C LYS A 35 23.90 -9.42 4.34
N PRO A 36 23.82 -9.86 5.61
CA PRO A 36 22.94 -9.22 6.59
C PRO A 36 23.24 -7.73 6.77
N LEU A 37 22.19 -6.91 6.79
CA LEU A 37 22.26 -5.46 7.01
C LEU A 37 21.75 -5.10 8.39
N ARG A 38 22.24 -3.98 8.93
CA ARG A 38 21.65 -3.27 10.06
C ARG A 38 20.70 -2.21 9.50
N ILE A 39 19.40 -2.42 9.69
CA ILE A 39 18.36 -1.57 9.12
C ILE A 39 17.69 -0.77 10.24
N LEU A 40 17.71 0.55 10.12
CA LEU A 40 16.88 1.45 10.90
C LEU A 40 15.57 1.69 10.16
N ILE A 41 14.44 1.51 10.83
CA ILE A 41 13.12 1.87 10.30
C ILE A 41 12.53 2.99 11.16
N LEU A 42 12.46 4.18 10.61
CA LEU A 42 11.78 5.30 11.22
C LEU A 42 10.27 5.12 11.01
N GLY A 43 9.51 4.84 12.08
CA GLY A 43 8.07 4.59 12.02
C GLY A 43 7.62 3.12 11.87
N GLY A 44 8.38 2.15 12.31
CA GLY A 44 8.17 0.71 12.11
C GLY A 44 6.90 0.07 12.68
N THR A 45 6.00 0.82 13.35
CA THR A 45 4.77 0.28 13.98
C THR A 45 3.46 0.70 13.27
N GLY A 46 3.55 1.52 12.22
CA GLY A 46 2.41 1.91 11.40
C GLY A 46 1.97 0.82 10.41
N PHE A 47 1.22 1.19 9.37
CA PHE A 47 0.63 0.25 8.42
C PHE A 47 1.67 -0.64 7.72
N THR A 48 2.66 -0.05 7.05
CA THR A 48 3.67 -0.76 6.24
C THR A 48 4.85 -1.27 7.08
N GLY A 49 5.14 -0.61 8.20
CA GLY A 49 6.31 -0.88 9.03
C GLY A 49 6.44 -2.33 9.50
N PRO A 50 5.40 -2.95 10.09
CA PRO A 50 5.46 -4.32 10.56
C PRO A 50 5.75 -5.35 9.45
N TYR A 51 5.33 -5.09 8.21
CA TYR A 51 5.66 -5.95 7.06
C TYR A 51 7.13 -5.82 6.69
N GLN A 52 7.67 -4.59 6.65
CA GLN A 52 9.09 -4.36 6.43
C GLN A 52 9.95 -5.01 7.50
N VAL A 53 9.57 -4.86 8.78
CA VAL A 53 10.26 -5.48 9.91
C VAL A 53 10.30 -6.99 9.77
N ARG A 54 9.13 -7.63 9.58
CA ARG A 54 9.05 -9.10 9.49
C ARG A 54 9.80 -9.64 8.29
N TYR A 55 9.67 -9.00 7.14
CA TYR A 55 10.39 -9.43 5.94
C TYR A 55 11.90 -9.24 6.10
N ALA A 56 12.37 -8.12 6.64
CA ALA A 56 13.79 -7.91 6.90
C ALA A 56 14.39 -8.95 7.86
N LEU A 57 13.68 -9.29 8.93
CA LEU A 57 14.08 -10.36 9.87
C LEU A 57 14.14 -11.73 9.18
N SER A 58 13.13 -12.08 8.36
CA SER A 58 13.12 -13.35 7.63
C SER A 58 14.28 -13.48 6.64
N ARG A 59 14.76 -12.34 6.14
CA ARG A 59 15.96 -12.24 5.28
C ARG A 59 17.28 -12.29 6.07
N GLY A 60 17.23 -12.29 7.41
CA GLY A 60 18.39 -12.35 8.30
C GLY A 60 19.01 -11.01 8.66
N HIS A 61 18.32 -9.90 8.38
CA HIS A 61 18.79 -8.56 8.77
C HIS A 61 18.58 -8.29 10.26
N LYS A 62 19.37 -7.36 10.81
CA LYS A 62 19.15 -6.78 12.15
C LYS A 62 18.31 -5.53 12.01
N VAL A 63 17.20 -5.47 12.71
CA VAL A 63 16.24 -4.36 12.60
C VAL A 63 16.17 -3.58 13.90
N THR A 64 16.33 -2.26 13.77
CA THR A 64 16.06 -1.27 14.80
C THR A 64 14.90 -0.41 14.33
N THR A 65 13.90 -0.17 15.16
CA THR A 65 12.82 0.78 14.86
C THR A 65 12.95 2.03 15.72
N PHE A 66 12.54 3.18 15.19
CA PHE A 66 12.40 4.42 15.92
C PHE A 66 10.96 4.92 15.82
N ASN A 67 10.27 5.02 16.93
CA ASN A 67 8.86 5.39 16.99
C ASN A 67 8.48 5.97 18.36
N ARG A 68 7.24 6.46 18.49
CA ARG A 68 6.74 7.07 19.73
C ARG A 68 6.29 6.06 20.80
N GLY A 69 6.31 4.77 20.51
CA GLY A 69 5.79 3.72 21.41
C GLY A 69 4.27 3.72 21.62
N LYS A 70 3.51 4.50 20.84
CA LYS A 70 2.06 4.70 21.02
C LYS A 70 1.21 3.83 20.08
N THR A 71 1.70 3.55 18.88
CA THR A 71 0.97 2.79 17.86
C THR A 71 1.31 1.32 17.99
N HIS A 72 0.32 0.47 18.25
CA HIS A 72 0.43 -0.99 18.37
C HIS A 72 1.62 -1.43 19.25
N PRO A 73 1.69 -1.00 20.52
CA PRO A 73 2.78 -1.38 21.42
C PRO A 73 2.83 -2.91 21.61
N GLY A 74 4.04 -3.47 21.58
CA GLY A 74 4.26 -4.91 21.79
C GLY A 74 3.99 -5.80 20.57
N GLU A 75 3.65 -5.25 19.43
CA GLU A 75 3.34 -6.03 18.22
C GLU A 75 4.57 -6.51 17.46
N LEU A 76 5.67 -5.79 17.54
CA LEU A 76 6.91 -6.16 16.86
C LEU A 76 7.57 -7.35 17.53
N PRO A 77 8.26 -8.23 16.74
CA PRO A 77 9.04 -9.34 17.30
C PRO A 77 10.05 -8.88 18.37
N LYS A 78 10.29 -9.72 19.38
CA LYS A 78 11.14 -9.38 20.53
C LYS A 78 12.61 -9.11 20.18
N GLU A 79 13.08 -9.66 19.07
CA GLU A 79 14.42 -9.44 18.52
C GLU A 79 14.64 -8.07 17.91
N VAL A 80 13.58 -7.28 17.72
CA VAL A 80 13.64 -5.91 17.18
C VAL A 80 14.00 -4.95 18.29
N GLU A 81 15.12 -4.25 18.14
CA GLU A 81 15.43 -3.12 19.01
C GLU A 81 14.47 -1.96 18.73
N GLN A 82 13.81 -1.45 19.78
CA GLN A 82 12.86 -0.35 19.67
C GLN A 82 13.40 0.90 20.37
N LEU A 83 13.76 1.91 19.59
CA LEU A 83 14.15 3.23 20.08
C LEU A 83 12.91 4.11 20.19
N ILE A 84 12.72 4.71 21.35
CA ILE A 84 11.59 5.60 21.61
C ILE A 84 12.00 7.05 21.45
N GLY A 85 11.19 7.82 20.71
CA GLY A 85 11.38 9.24 20.47
C GLY A 85 10.30 9.81 19.57
N ASP A 86 10.33 11.11 19.31
CA ASP A 86 9.39 11.81 18.42
C ASP A 86 10.16 12.61 17.36
N ARG A 87 9.65 12.62 16.14
CA ARG A 87 10.18 13.41 15.04
C ARG A 87 10.13 14.92 15.31
N ASN A 88 9.27 15.35 16.22
CA ASN A 88 9.18 16.73 16.70
C ASN A 88 10.29 17.04 17.72
N GLY A 89 11.55 16.83 17.36
CA GLY A 89 12.72 17.25 18.14
C GLY A 89 13.20 16.27 19.21
N GLN A 90 12.58 15.09 19.38
CA GLN A 90 13.04 14.08 20.35
C GLN A 90 13.80 12.95 19.64
N LEU A 91 14.94 13.25 19.05
CA LEU A 91 15.71 12.37 18.19
C LEU A 91 16.98 11.79 18.87
N ASP A 92 17.19 12.04 20.15
CA ASP A 92 18.44 11.69 20.86
C ASP A 92 18.76 10.20 20.82
N ALA A 93 17.74 9.35 20.80
CA ALA A 93 17.91 7.89 20.69
C ALA A 93 18.61 7.44 19.39
N LEU A 94 18.65 8.30 18.35
CA LEU A 94 19.36 8.04 17.09
C LEU A 94 20.84 8.39 17.13
N LYS A 95 21.28 9.17 18.10
CA LYS A 95 22.68 9.65 18.20
C LYS A 95 23.67 8.51 18.54
N ASN A 96 24.90 8.63 18.07
CA ASN A 96 26.02 7.71 18.36
C ASN A 96 25.76 6.25 17.96
N ARG A 97 24.96 6.03 16.92
CA ARG A 97 24.61 4.71 16.38
C ARG A 97 24.88 4.66 14.88
N LYS A 98 25.12 3.48 14.34
CA LYS A 98 25.40 3.27 12.92
C LYS A 98 24.50 2.20 12.34
N TRP A 99 23.98 2.46 11.14
CA TRP A 99 23.21 1.51 10.35
C TRP A 99 23.70 1.50 8.90
N ASP A 100 23.44 0.40 8.21
CA ASP A 100 23.78 0.28 6.79
C ASP A 100 22.70 0.96 5.94
N VAL A 101 21.43 0.92 6.39
CA VAL A 101 20.28 1.54 5.72
C VAL A 101 19.32 2.15 6.74
N ALA A 102 18.80 3.33 6.45
CA ALA A 102 17.65 3.92 7.12
C ALA A 102 16.44 3.93 6.16
N ILE A 103 15.30 3.38 6.59
CA ILE A 103 14.02 3.44 5.87
C ILE A 103 13.12 4.43 6.59
N ASP A 104 12.72 5.48 5.89
CA ASP A 104 11.92 6.56 6.45
C ASP A 104 10.45 6.44 6.03
N ASN A 105 9.61 5.96 6.96
CA ASN A 105 8.17 5.78 6.83
C ASN A 105 7.39 6.75 7.72
N PRO A 106 6.15 6.93 7.37
CA PRO A 106 5.64 7.83 6.35
C PRO A 106 5.88 9.26 6.82
N THR A 107 6.82 9.93 6.20
CA THR A 107 7.18 11.29 6.57
C THR A 107 6.55 12.28 5.62
N THR A 108 5.73 13.18 6.14
CA THR A 108 5.02 14.19 5.36
C THR A 108 5.72 15.55 5.42
N LEU A 109 6.41 15.84 6.52
CA LEU A 109 6.98 17.15 6.77
C LEU A 109 8.48 17.20 6.45
N PRO A 110 8.96 18.15 5.63
CA PRO A 110 10.37 18.27 5.29
C PRO A 110 11.24 18.55 6.53
N ALA A 111 10.71 19.22 7.57
CA ALA A 111 11.42 19.40 8.84
C ALA A 111 11.81 18.07 9.49
N TRP A 112 10.93 17.08 9.46
CA TRP A 112 11.21 15.76 10.03
C TRP A 112 12.31 15.00 9.30
N VAL A 113 12.36 15.13 7.96
CA VAL A 113 13.44 14.55 7.16
C VAL A 113 14.75 15.26 7.45
N ARG A 114 14.76 16.60 7.42
CA ARG A 114 15.94 17.42 7.73
C ARG A 114 16.56 17.05 9.08
N ASP A 115 15.73 17.05 10.13
CA ASP A 115 16.21 16.90 11.51
C ASP A 115 16.74 15.47 11.77
N ALA A 116 16.07 14.45 11.24
CA ALA A 116 16.57 13.08 11.31
C ALA A 116 17.84 12.90 10.45
N ALA A 117 17.85 13.45 9.24
CA ALA A 117 18.97 13.34 8.32
C ALA A 117 20.26 14.00 8.85
N GLN A 118 20.14 15.13 9.56
CA GLN A 118 21.28 15.78 10.21
C GLN A 118 22.02 14.86 11.18
N ILE A 119 21.29 14.01 11.90
CA ILE A 119 21.87 13.04 12.85
C ILE A 119 22.41 11.81 12.11
N LEU A 120 21.74 11.40 11.03
CA LEU A 120 21.98 10.12 10.36
C LEU A 120 23.03 10.21 9.22
N LYS A 121 23.31 11.38 8.65
CA LYS A 121 24.11 11.55 7.43
C LYS A 121 25.49 10.90 7.45
N ASP A 122 26.16 10.89 8.60
CA ASP A 122 27.48 10.31 8.79
C ASP A 122 27.45 8.90 9.38
N ASN A 123 26.25 8.41 9.70
CA ASN A 123 26.01 7.16 10.41
C ASN A 123 25.15 6.14 9.65
N VAL A 124 24.72 6.49 8.43
CA VAL A 124 23.89 5.66 7.56
C VAL A 124 24.50 5.67 6.15
N GLU A 125 24.67 4.50 5.56
CA GLU A 125 25.25 4.39 4.20
C GLU A 125 24.21 4.68 3.11
N ARG A 126 22.93 4.36 3.32
CA ARG A 126 21.83 4.50 2.38
C ARG A 126 20.57 5.00 3.06
N TYR A 127 19.84 5.87 2.39
CA TYR A 127 18.57 6.41 2.88
C TYR A 127 17.43 6.06 1.93
N VAL A 128 16.45 5.34 2.42
CA VAL A 128 15.23 4.97 1.67
C VAL A 128 14.09 5.85 2.17
N PHE A 129 13.56 6.68 1.29
CA PHE A 129 12.44 7.57 1.61
C PHE A 129 11.15 7.07 0.98
N ILE A 130 10.15 6.74 1.82
CA ILE A 130 8.82 6.36 1.34
C ILE A 130 8.02 7.64 1.07
N SER A 131 7.90 7.99 -0.19
CA SER A 131 7.19 9.16 -0.71
C SER A 131 5.73 8.81 -1.08
N THR A 132 5.22 9.32 -2.19
CA THR A 132 3.86 9.10 -2.71
C THR A 132 3.78 9.55 -4.17
N ILE A 133 2.88 8.98 -4.98
CA ILE A 133 2.55 9.51 -6.31
C ILE A 133 1.84 10.88 -6.24
N SER A 134 1.32 11.28 -5.08
CA SER A 134 0.70 12.61 -4.89
C SER A 134 1.70 13.77 -5.00
N VAL A 135 3.01 13.50 -5.16
CA VAL A 135 4.01 14.54 -5.38
C VAL A 135 3.94 15.19 -6.78
N TYR A 136 3.24 14.57 -7.73
CA TYR A 136 3.15 15.09 -9.10
C TYR A 136 2.21 16.28 -9.20
N ALA A 137 2.60 17.26 -10.03
CA ALA A 137 1.83 18.51 -10.21
C ALA A 137 0.55 18.29 -11.04
N ASP A 138 0.60 17.41 -12.03
CA ASP A 138 -0.50 17.06 -12.92
C ASP A 138 -0.44 15.56 -13.21
N THR A 139 -1.56 14.91 -13.04
CA THR A 139 -1.71 13.46 -13.24
C THR A 139 -2.75 13.10 -14.31
N ALA A 140 -3.35 14.08 -14.99
CA ALA A 140 -4.50 13.88 -15.91
C ALA A 140 -4.23 12.83 -16.99
N GLN A 141 -3.01 12.76 -17.54
CA GLN A 141 -2.61 11.83 -18.60
C GLN A 141 -1.85 10.59 -18.09
N GLY A 142 -1.75 10.42 -16.77
CA GLY A 142 -0.80 9.51 -16.17
C GLY A 142 0.61 10.11 -16.09
N VAL A 143 1.45 9.55 -15.24
CA VAL A 143 2.78 10.11 -14.95
C VAL A 143 3.85 9.01 -14.87
N ASP A 144 5.10 9.39 -15.13
CA ASP A 144 6.28 8.62 -14.78
C ASP A 144 7.17 9.42 -13.80
N GLU A 145 8.31 8.87 -13.41
CA GLU A 145 9.20 9.45 -12.41
C GLU A 145 9.86 10.77 -12.84
N THR A 146 9.76 11.15 -14.12
CA THR A 146 10.32 12.40 -14.67
C THR A 146 9.30 13.54 -14.69
N ALA A 147 8.03 13.25 -14.38
CA ALA A 147 6.96 14.25 -14.41
C ALA A 147 7.20 15.38 -13.39
N PRO A 148 6.75 16.61 -13.67
CA PRO A 148 6.91 17.74 -12.77
C PRO A 148 6.27 17.50 -11.40
N LEU A 149 6.94 17.99 -10.34
CA LEU A 149 6.45 17.90 -8.98
C LEU A 149 5.59 19.10 -8.61
N ALA A 150 4.58 18.85 -7.76
CA ALA A 150 3.76 19.87 -7.16
C ALA A 150 4.60 20.84 -6.33
N LYS A 151 4.27 22.13 -6.44
CA LYS A 151 4.97 23.21 -5.72
C LYS A 151 4.20 23.55 -4.45
N TYR A 152 4.92 23.75 -3.37
CA TYR A 152 4.38 24.30 -2.15
C TYR A 152 4.27 25.83 -2.28
N ASP A 153 3.13 26.36 -1.97
CA ASP A 153 2.78 27.79 -2.09
C ASP A 153 2.54 28.48 -0.74
N GLY A 154 2.74 27.75 0.39
CA GLY A 154 2.65 28.32 1.72
C GLY A 154 3.88 29.14 2.12
N ALA A 155 3.82 29.76 3.31
CA ALA A 155 4.86 30.70 3.78
C ALA A 155 6.18 29.99 4.13
N ASP A 156 6.16 28.91 4.91
CA ASP A 156 7.35 28.20 5.38
C ASP A 156 7.04 26.71 5.56
N PRO A 157 7.56 25.86 4.65
CA PRO A 157 7.29 24.42 4.69
C PRO A 157 7.91 23.70 5.90
N TYR A 158 8.88 24.33 6.57
CA TYR A 158 9.53 23.74 7.75
C TYR A 158 8.79 24.04 9.07
N LYS A 159 7.80 24.94 9.02
CA LYS A 159 6.90 25.23 10.14
C LYS A 159 5.54 24.53 10.01
N GLU A 160 5.31 23.82 8.92
CA GLU A 160 4.08 23.06 8.72
C GLU A 160 3.90 21.97 9.78
N THR A 161 2.65 21.67 10.09
CA THR A 161 2.27 20.62 11.03
C THR A 161 1.32 19.62 10.36
N ILE A 162 1.19 18.44 10.94
CA ILE A 162 0.23 17.42 10.43
C ILE A 162 -1.21 17.93 10.58
N GLU A 163 -1.49 18.73 11.63
CA GLU A 163 -2.79 19.34 11.86
C GLU A 163 -3.12 20.35 10.75
N ALA A 164 -2.15 21.19 10.34
CA ALA A 164 -2.32 22.12 9.21
C ALA A 164 -2.54 21.40 7.88
N VAL A 165 -1.79 20.33 7.61
CA VAL A 165 -2.00 19.48 6.43
C VAL A 165 -3.43 18.91 6.40
N LYS A 166 -3.94 18.39 7.52
CA LYS A 166 -5.31 17.89 7.62
C LYS A 166 -6.35 18.99 7.43
N ALA A 167 -6.13 20.15 8.06
CA ALA A 167 -7.03 21.31 7.96
C ALA A 167 -7.12 21.85 6.53
N SER A 168 -6.05 21.71 5.72
CA SER A 168 -6.06 22.05 4.28
C SER A 168 -6.84 21.05 3.41
N GLY A 169 -7.42 19.99 3.97
CA GLY A 169 -7.98 18.87 3.22
C GLY A 169 -6.90 18.11 2.42
N TYR A 170 -5.69 18.01 2.99
CA TYR A 170 -4.52 17.37 2.40
C TYR A 170 -3.97 18.03 1.10
N LYS A 171 -4.38 19.25 0.76
CA LYS A 171 -3.89 19.97 -0.43
C LYS A 171 -2.37 20.19 -0.42
N THR A 172 -1.79 20.42 0.76
CA THR A 172 -0.34 20.62 0.94
C THR A 172 0.45 19.31 1.06
N TYR A 173 -0.22 18.14 1.14
CA TYR A 173 0.43 16.86 1.34
C TYR A 173 1.45 16.52 0.24
N GLY A 174 1.03 16.53 -1.02
CA GLY A 174 1.90 16.24 -2.17
C GLY A 174 3.09 17.20 -2.27
N PRO A 175 2.85 18.53 -2.26
CA PRO A 175 3.93 19.54 -2.24
C PRO A 175 4.94 19.35 -1.10
N LEU A 176 4.49 19.08 0.12
CA LEU A 176 5.38 18.84 1.27
C LEU A 176 6.17 17.55 1.14
N LYS A 177 5.56 16.48 0.59
CA LYS A 177 6.28 15.24 0.28
C LYS A 177 7.35 15.46 -0.78
N ALA A 178 7.07 16.29 -1.81
CA ALA A 178 8.07 16.65 -2.82
C ALA A 178 9.26 17.42 -2.22
N LEU A 179 9.02 18.30 -1.24
CA LEU A 179 10.09 18.97 -0.49
C LEU A 179 10.85 18.01 0.40
N SER A 180 10.17 17.03 1.01
CA SER A 180 10.79 15.98 1.81
C SER A 180 11.74 15.09 0.99
N GLU A 181 11.39 14.78 -0.27
CA GLU A 181 12.30 14.11 -1.21
C GLU A 181 13.58 14.91 -1.44
N LYS A 182 13.45 16.24 -1.64
CA LYS A 182 14.61 17.14 -1.83
C LYS A 182 15.49 17.21 -0.57
N GLU A 183 14.91 17.19 0.62
CA GLU A 183 15.70 17.11 1.86
C GLU A 183 16.45 15.78 1.95
N ALA A 184 15.84 14.65 1.62
CA ALA A 184 16.53 13.36 1.59
C ALA A 184 17.73 13.38 0.64
N GLU A 185 17.56 13.84 -0.60
CA GLU A 185 18.64 13.95 -1.58
C GLU A 185 19.75 14.92 -1.13
N LYS A 186 19.38 16.04 -0.53
CA LYS A 186 20.35 17.05 -0.03
C LYS A 186 21.29 16.47 1.03
N TRP A 187 20.77 15.66 1.95
CA TRP A 187 21.56 15.10 3.05
C TRP A 187 22.26 13.79 2.70
N PHE A 188 21.75 13.04 1.72
CA PHE A 188 22.29 11.76 1.24
C PHE A 188 22.49 11.77 -0.28
N PRO A 189 23.29 12.72 -0.82
CA PRO A 189 23.46 12.88 -2.27
C PRO A 189 24.01 11.60 -2.92
N GLY A 190 23.28 11.09 -3.94
CA GLY A 190 23.62 9.85 -4.65
C GLY A 190 23.47 8.56 -3.81
N LYS A 191 22.93 8.66 -2.60
CA LYS A 191 22.70 7.52 -1.68
C LYS A 191 21.23 7.33 -1.31
N THR A 192 20.34 8.11 -1.92
CA THR A 192 18.90 8.08 -1.64
C THR A 192 18.16 7.19 -2.61
N LEU A 193 17.27 6.35 -2.08
CA LEU A 193 16.24 5.64 -2.80
C LEU A 193 14.88 6.28 -2.44
N ILE A 194 14.20 6.85 -3.43
CA ILE A 194 12.87 7.44 -3.26
C ILE A 194 11.84 6.48 -3.87
N ILE A 195 10.94 5.99 -3.05
CA ILE A 195 9.83 5.14 -3.48
C ILE A 195 8.55 5.98 -3.40
N ARG A 196 7.83 6.11 -4.51
CA ARG A 196 6.54 6.82 -4.62
C ARG A 196 5.40 5.81 -4.74
N PRO A 197 4.86 5.28 -3.62
CA PRO A 197 3.73 4.39 -3.69
C PRO A 197 2.46 5.10 -4.14
N GLY A 198 1.57 4.34 -4.81
CA GLY A 198 0.18 4.69 -5.00
C GLY A 198 -0.66 4.40 -3.76
N LEU A 199 -1.92 4.04 -3.95
CA LEU A 199 -2.80 3.59 -2.87
C LEU A 199 -2.26 2.28 -2.28
N ILE A 200 -1.75 2.33 -1.05
CA ILE A 200 -1.30 1.15 -0.33
C ILE A 200 -2.53 0.48 0.30
N VAL A 201 -2.67 -0.83 0.10
CA VAL A 201 -3.85 -1.62 0.52
C VAL A 201 -3.43 -2.90 1.26
N GLY A 202 -4.43 -3.61 1.80
CA GLY A 202 -4.20 -4.92 2.43
C GLY A 202 -4.55 -4.94 3.91
N PRO A 203 -4.31 -6.06 4.61
CA PRO A 203 -4.57 -6.17 6.02
C PRO A 203 -3.87 -5.05 6.80
N ARG A 204 -4.51 -4.52 7.86
CA ARG A 204 -4.03 -3.40 8.69
C ARG A 204 -4.15 -2.00 8.06
N ASP A 205 -4.76 -1.85 6.87
CA ASP A 205 -5.13 -0.52 6.38
C ASP A 205 -6.31 0.03 7.19
N GLU A 206 -6.00 0.85 8.17
CA GLU A 206 -7.01 1.48 9.02
C GLU A 206 -7.85 2.55 8.30
N SER A 207 -7.49 2.92 7.06
CA SER A 207 -8.28 3.88 6.28
C SER A 207 -9.53 3.26 5.67
N ASP A 208 -9.59 1.93 5.56
CA ASP A 208 -10.64 1.12 4.95
C ASP A 208 -10.89 1.39 3.46
N ARG A 209 -10.05 2.18 2.79
CA ARG A 209 -10.28 2.57 1.39
C ARG A 209 -10.36 1.39 0.43
N PHE A 210 -9.54 0.34 0.65
CA PHE A 210 -9.68 -0.91 -0.10
C PHE A 210 -10.58 -1.89 0.64
N THR A 211 -10.52 -1.95 1.97
CA THR A 211 -11.28 -2.85 2.84
C THR A 211 -12.79 -2.76 2.60
N TYR A 212 -13.28 -1.58 2.21
CA TYR A 212 -14.68 -1.37 1.83
C TYR A 212 -15.16 -2.41 0.81
N TRP A 213 -14.39 -2.66 -0.25
CA TRP A 213 -14.83 -3.54 -1.34
C TRP A 213 -14.99 -5.01 -0.93
N PRO A 214 -13.98 -5.68 -0.32
CA PRO A 214 -14.17 -7.02 0.20
C PRO A 214 -15.32 -7.13 1.21
N VAL A 215 -15.48 -6.15 2.10
CA VAL A 215 -16.57 -6.14 3.10
C VAL A 215 -17.93 -5.95 2.42
N ARG A 216 -18.03 -5.02 1.46
CA ARG A 216 -19.27 -4.80 0.71
C ARG A 216 -19.68 -6.03 -0.12
N ILE A 217 -18.72 -6.64 -0.78
CA ILE A 217 -18.94 -7.80 -1.63
C ILE A 217 -19.31 -9.04 -0.81
N ASP A 218 -18.65 -9.27 0.33
CA ASP A 218 -18.96 -10.38 1.25
C ASP A 218 -20.40 -10.33 1.77
N ARG A 219 -20.99 -9.14 1.92
CA ARG A 219 -22.37 -8.95 2.32
C ARG A 219 -23.38 -9.47 1.28
N GLY A 220 -23.00 -9.59 0.01
CA GLY A 220 -23.86 -10.01 -1.09
C GLY A 220 -24.91 -8.96 -1.49
N GLY A 221 -25.90 -9.40 -2.26
CA GLY A 221 -26.99 -8.56 -2.75
C GLY A 221 -26.56 -7.53 -3.79
N GLU A 222 -27.47 -6.60 -4.11
CA GLU A 222 -27.23 -5.52 -5.06
C GLU A 222 -26.35 -4.44 -4.43
N GLY A 223 -25.22 -4.13 -5.05
CA GLY A 223 -24.27 -3.08 -4.68
C GLY A 223 -24.18 -1.98 -5.72
N LEU A 224 -23.78 -0.79 -5.27
CA LEU A 224 -23.44 0.32 -6.14
C LEU A 224 -22.00 0.16 -6.65
N ALA A 225 -21.80 0.30 -7.98
CA ALA A 225 -20.48 0.44 -8.59
C ALA A 225 -20.38 1.81 -9.26
N PRO A 226 -19.27 2.56 -9.05
CA PRO A 226 -19.12 3.90 -9.56
C PRO A 226 -18.58 3.93 -10.99
N GLY A 227 -18.97 4.96 -11.76
CA GLY A 227 -18.41 5.27 -13.07
C GLY A 227 -18.70 4.21 -14.13
N LYS A 228 -17.67 3.77 -14.81
CA LYS A 228 -17.74 2.74 -15.85
C LYS A 228 -16.91 1.52 -15.44
N PRO A 229 -17.33 0.30 -15.82
CA PRO A 229 -16.53 -0.92 -15.58
C PRO A 229 -15.08 -0.81 -16.07
N SER A 230 -14.84 -0.02 -17.12
CA SER A 230 -13.53 0.20 -17.74
C SER A 230 -12.70 1.31 -17.10
N ASP A 231 -13.18 1.96 -16.02
CA ASP A 231 -12.40 2.97 -15.33
C ASP A 231 -11.15 2.33 -14.69
N PRO A 232 -9.95 2.89 -14.89
CA PRO A 232 -8.73 2.29 -14.38
C PRO A 232 -8.63 2.43 -12.87
N VAL A 233 -8.01 1.43 -12.23
CA VAL A 233 -7.66 1.45 -10.81
C VAL A 233 -6.22 1.00 -10.61
N GLN A 234 -5.53 1.61 -9.64
CA GLN A 234 -4.18 1.22 -9.24
C GLN A 234 -4.03 1.22 -7.72
N PHE A 235 -3.38 0.19 -7.20
CA PHE A 235 -3.01 0.06 -5.79
C PHE A 235 -1.86 -0.92 -5.62
N ILE A 236 -1.25 -0.95 -4.45
CA ILE A 236 -0.20 -1.89 -4.10
C ILE A 236 -0.47 -2.50 -2.73
N ASP A 237 -0.34 -3.82 -2.62
CA ASP A 237 -0.41 -4.47 -1.31
C ASP A 237 0.79 -4.05 -0.45
N ALA A 238 0.54 -3.72 0.81
CA ALA A 238 1.56 -3.27 1.77
C ALA A 238 2.70 -4.27 1.92
N ARG A 239 2.43 -5.56 1.73
CA ARG A 239 3.43 -6.63 1.78
C ARG A 239 4.34 -6.60 0.56
N ASP A 240 3.77 -6.44 -0.64
CA ASP A 240 4.56 -6.35 -1.89
C ASP A 240 5.48 -5.14 -1.86
N LEU A 241 4.95 -3.98 -1.41
CA LEU A 241 5.74 -2.78 -1.21
C LEU A 241 6.86 -2.99 -0.19
N ALA A 242 6.56 -3.60 0.95
CA ALA A 242 7.51 -3.84 2.02
C ALA A 242 8.64 -4.78 1.57
N GLU A 243 8.29 -5.90 0.97
CA GLU A 243 9.24 -6.90 0.46
C GLU A 243 10.15 -6.30 -0.59
N TRP A 244 9.58 -5.59 -1.56
CA TRP A 244 10.36 -4.94 -2.60
C TRP A 244 11.26 -3.83 -2.05
N THR A 245 10.79 -3.04 -1.09
CA THR A 245 11.62 -2.00 -0.42
C THR A 245 12.86 -2.61 0.24
N ILE A 246 12.73 -3.74 0.92
CA ILE A 246 13.88 -4.43 1.54
C ILE A 246 14.84 -4.96 0.46
N ARG A 247 14.33 -5.60 -0.61
CA ARG A 247 15.18 -6.08 -1.72
C ARG A 247 15.93 -4.93 -2.40
N MET A 248 15.29 -3.78 -2.61
CA MET A 248 15.94 -2.58 -3.14
C MET A 248 17.07 -2.07 -2.23
N ALA A 249 16.86 -2.12 -0.91
CA ALA A 249 17.88 -1.78 0.07
C ALA A 249 19.07 -2.77 0.05
N GLU A 250 18.80 -4.08 -0.04
CA GLU A 250 19.82 -5.13 -0.19
C GLU A 250 20.68 -4.92 -1.45
N ASN A 251 20.04 -4.59 -2.55
CA ASN A 251 20.69 -4.34 -3.85
C ASN A 251 21.37 -2.97 -3.92
N ARG A 252 21.31 -2.17 -2.83
CA ARG A 252 21.91 -0.82 -2.74
C ARG A 252 21.40 0.13 -3.84
N GLU A 253 20.15 -0.06 -4.28
CA GLU A 253 19.53 0.75 -5.32
C GLU A 253 19.36 2.20 -4.86
N THR A 254 19.40 3.12 -5.84
CA THR A 254 19.20 4.56 -5.65
C THR A 254 18.33 5.11 -6.76
N GLY A 255 17.87 6.35 -6.61
CA GLY A 255 17.01 7.01 -7.59
C GLY A 255 15.54 6.97 -7.20
N ILE A 256 14.66 7.25 -8.16
CA ILE A 256 13.24 7.46 -7.94
C ILE A 256 12.44 6.37 -8.65
N TYR A 257 11.46 5.81 -7.94
CA TYR A 257 10.63 4.73 -8.46
C TYR A 257 9.17 4.90 -8.04
N ASN A 258 8.26 4.87 -9.00
CA ASN A 258 6.84 4.71 -8.70
C ASN A 258 6.54 3.27 -8.30
N ALA A 259 5.78 3.08 -7.23
CA ALA A 259 5.46 1.76 -6.70
C ALA A 259 3.95 1.63 -6.49
N THR A 260 3.24 1.34 -7.57
CA THR A 260 1.81 1.02 -7.57
C THR A 260 1.56 -0.12 -8.54
N GLY A 261 0.32 -0.59 -8.70
CA GLY A 261 0.07 -1.74 -9.54
C GLY A 261 -1.41 -1.99 -9.82
N PRO A 262 -1.70 -3.15 -10.40
CA PRO A 262 -0.79 -4.25 -10.73
C PRO A 262 0.09 -4.00 -11.96
N ALA A 263 0.93 -4.98 -12.33
CA ALA A 263 1.82 -4.87 -13.48
C ALA A 263 1.09 -4.69 -14.82
N LYS A 264 -0.08 -5.27 -14.95
CA LYS A 264 -0.99 -5.06 -16.09
C LYS A 264 -2.09 -4.10 -15.68
N PRO A 265 -2.53 -3.21 -16.57
CA PRO A 265 -3.68 -2.34 -16.29
C PRO A 265 -4.86 -3.12 -15.73
N LEU A 266 -5.49 -2.58 -14.70
CA LEU A 266 -6.67 -3.17 -14.05
C LEU A 266 -7.82 -2.17 -14.12
N GLU A 267 -8.98 -2.66 -14.52
CA GLU A 267 -10.23 -1.91 -14.55
C GLU A 267 -11.04 -2.18 -13.27
N ILE A 268 -11.85 -1.22 -12.83
CA ILE A 268 -12.64 -1.38 -11.61
C ILE A 268 -13.64 -2.53 -11.72
N GLY A 269 -14.23 -2.77 -12.91
CA GLY A 269 -15.09 -3.92 -13.14
C GLY A 269 -14.36 -5.24 -12.89
N GLN A 270 -13.18 -5.38 -13.46
CA GLN A 270 -12.31 -6.56 -13.26
C GLN A 270 -11.92 -6.72 -11.79
N MET A 271 -11.62 -5.62 -11.09
CA MET A 271 -11.32 -5.65 -9.65
C MET A 271 -12.50 -6.20 -8.84
N LEU A 272 -13.71 -5.69 -9.08
CA LEU A 272 -14.92 -6.12 -8.37
C LEU A 272 -15.24 -7.60 -8.65
N ASP A 273 -15.13 -8.04 -9.91
CA ASP A 273 -15.35 -9.43 -10.30
C ASP A 273 -14.32 -10.36 -9.66
N GLN A 274 -13.04 -10.04 -9.70
CA GLN A 274 -12.01 -10.85 -9.06
C GLN A 274 -12.19 -10.94 -7.53
N ILE A 275 -12.61 -9.87 -6.86
CA ILE A 275 -12.92 -9.91 -5.41
C ILE A 275 -14.14 -10.77 -5.16
N LYS A 276 -15.21 -10.64 -5.96
CA LYS A 276 -16.43 -11.44 -5.88
C LYS A 276 -16.14 -12.93 -6.03
N ASP A 277 -15.36 -13.30 -7.03
CA ASP A 277 -14.95 -14.69 -7.28
C ASP A 277 -14.09 -15.22 -6.12
N ALA A 278 -13.14 -14.44 -5.63
CA ALA A 278 -12.28 -14.79 -4.52
C ALA A 278 -13.04 -15.06 -3.21
N LEU A 279 -14.15 -14.38 -3.01
CA LEU A 279 -15.00 -14.49 -1.82
C LEU A 279 -16.21 -15.42 -2.02
N HIS A 280 -16.40 -16.00 -3.22
CA HIS A 280 -17.55 -16.80 -3.60
C HIS A 280 -18.88 -16.08 -3.30
N SER A 281 -18.92 -14.76 -3.54
CA SER A 281 -20.05 -13.92 -3.20
C SER A 281 -21.11 -13.92 -4.29
N SER A 282 -22.39 -13.79 -3.88
CA SER A 282 -23.52 -13.58 -4.77
C SER A 282 -23.81 -12.10 -5.09
N ALA A 283 -22.89 -11.19 -4.73
CA ALA A 283 -23.07 -9.76 -4.99
C ALA A 283 -23.25 -9.46 -6.49
N THR A 284 -24.13 -8.52 -6.78
CA THR A 284 -24.34 -7.95 -8.12
C THR A 284 -24.12 -6.45 -8.06
N PHE A 285 -23.78 -5.81 -9.18
CA PHE A 285 -23.48 -4.39 -9.20
C PHE A 285 -24.36 -3.62 -10.17
N THR A 286 -24.92 -2.52 -9.68
CA THR A 286 -25.57 -1.49 -10.50
C THR A 286 -24.58 -0.35 -10.71
N TRP A 287 -24.18 -0.12 -11.96
CA TRP A 287 -23.23 0.91 -12.35
C TRP A 287 -23.92 2.27 -12.44
N LEU A 288 -23.38 3.26 -11.72
CA LEU A 288 -23.89 4.63 -11.69
C LEU A 288 -22.87 5.58 -12.28
N PRO A 289 -23.26 6.39 -13.29
CA PRO A 289 -22.34 7.32 -13.93
C PRO A 289 -21.86 8.42 -12.96
N ALA A 290 -20.66 8.97 -13.23
CA ALA A 290 -19.99 9.94 -12.35
C ALA A 290 -20.84 11.20 -12.11
N ASP A 291 -21.51 11.72 -13.14
CA ASP A 291 -22.40 12.88 -13.06
C ASP A 291 -23.60 12.66 -12.14
N PHE A 292 -24.20 11.45 -12.17
CA PHE A 292 -25.26 11.08 -11.24
C PHE A 292 -24.74 10.99 -9.81
N LEU A 293 -23.59 10.33 -9.60
CA LEU A 293 -22.97 10.24 -8.28
C LEU A 293 -22.67 11.63 -7.70
N GLN A 294 -22.17 12.56 -8.51
CA GLN A 294 -21.95 13.95 -8.12
C GLN A 294 -23.26 14.65 -7.71
N GLN A 295 -24.34 14.49 -8.49
CA GLN A 295 -25.67 15.01 -8.13
C GLN A 295 -26.16 14.46 -6.79
N GLN A 296 -25.87 13.19 -6.49
CA GLN A 296 -26.16 12.55 -5.22
C GLN A 296 -25.15 12.89 -4.13
N LYS A 297 -24.14 13.75 -4.36
CA LYS A 297 -23.06 14.07 -3.42
C LYS A 297 -22.31 12.84 -2.91
N VAL A 298 -22.05 11.92 -3.83
CA VAL A 298 -21.21 10.73 -3.59
C VAL A 298 -19.82 11.03 -4.14
N GLU A 299 -18.85 11.09 -3.22
CA GLU A 299 -17.50 11.52 -3.53
C GLU A 299 -16.59 10.35 -3.93
N ALA A 300 -15.75 10.57 -4.94
CA ALA A 300 -14.64 9.66 -5.25
C ALA A 300 -13.68 9.58 -4.05
N TRP A 301 -12.89 8.52 -3.97
CA TRP A 301 -11.91 8.23 -2.92
C TRP A 301 -12.46 8.03 -1.51
N SER A 302 -13.48 8.75 -1.10
CA SER A 302 -14.08 8.67 0.25
C SER A 302 -15.29 7.75 0.30
N ASP A 303 -16.32 8.05 -0.51
CA ASP A 303 -17.57 7.28 -0.57
C ASP A 303 -17.49 6.11 -1.54
N MET A 304 -16.75 6.30 -2.65
CA MET A 304 -16.40 5.24 -3.61
C MET A 304 -14.88 5.08 -3.64
N PRO A 305 -14.31 4.41 -2.62
CA PRO A 305 -12.86 4.32 -2.50
C PRO A 305 -12.24 3.48 -3.63
N VAL A 306 -10.96 3.71 -3.93
CA VAL A 306 -10.20 3.17 -5.07
C VAL A 306 -10.61 3.79 -6.42
N TRP A 307 -11.86 4.16 -6.61
CA TRP A 307 -12.30 4.87 -7.82
C TRP A 307 -11.88 6.34 -7.77
N ALA A 308 -11.21 6.79 -8.84
CA ALA A 308 -10.59 8.12 -8.91
C ALA A 308 -11.55 9.20 -9.45
N GLY A 309 -12.81 8.89 -9.77
CA GLY A 309 -13.73 9.85 -10.36
C GLY A 309 -13.21 10.37 -11.70
N ASP A 310 -13.11 11.68 -11.84
CA ASP A 310 -12.58 12.33 -13.04
C ASP A 310 -11.04 12.37 -13.09
N GLU A 311 -10.34 12.01 -11.99
CA GLU A 311 -8.88 12.01 -11.89
C GLU A 311 -8.27 10.66 -12.32
N LEU A 312 -8.75 10.07 -13.39
CA LEU A 312 -8.35 8.73 -13.86
C LEU A 312 -6.85 8.60 -14.17
N GLY A 313 -6.16 9.70 -14.38
CA GLY A 313 -4.73 9.70 -14.66
C GLY A 313 -3.88 9.19 -13.48
N LEU A 314 -4.31 9.40 -12.23
CA LEU A 314 -3.66 8.82 -11.05
C LEU A 314 -3.57 7.30 -11.12
N ALA A 315 -4.60 6.65 -11.69
CA ALA A 315 -4.65 5.21 -11.87
C ALA A 315 -3.93 4.72 -13.17
N ARG A 316 -3.14 5.58 -13.80
CA ARG A 316 -2.32 5.31 -15.01
C ARG A 316 -0.84 5.64 -14.76
N THR A 317 -0.42 5.69 -13.53
CA THR A 317 0.98 5.93 -13.15
C THR A 317 1.86 4.82 -13.71
N LYS A 318 2.91 5.19 -14.45
CA LYS A 318 3.88 4.23 -15.01
C LYS A 318 4.80 3.70 -13.93
N ILE A 319 5.09 2.40 -13.99
CA ILE A 319 5.87 1.66 -13.00
C ILE A 319 6.99 0.82 -13.64
N ASP A 320 7.34 1.12 -14.90
CA ASP A 320 8.30 0.33 -15.67
C ASP A 320 9.65 0.21 -14.98
N ARG A 321 10.13 1.27 -14.32
CA ARG A 321 11.36 1.26 -13.55
C ARG A 321 11.30 0.29 -12.36
N ALA A 322 10.20 0.28 -11.63
CA ALA A 322 10.03 -0.62 -10.49
C ALA A 322 9.92 -2.09 -10.94
N LEU A 323 9.20 -2.35 -12.06
CA LEU A 323 9.13 -3.68 -12.66
C LEU A 323 10.52 -4.18 -13.10
N ALA A 324 11.32 -3.32 -13.76
CA ALA A 324 12.69 -3.64 -14.15
C ALA A 324 13.61 -3.92 -12.94
N LYS A 325 13.24 -3.46 -11.74
CA LYS A 325 13.92 -3.71 -10.46
C LYS A 325 13.21 -4.79 -9.62
N GLY A 326 12.39 -5.62 -10.25
CA GLY A 326 11.81 -6.82 -9.63
C GLY A 326 10.63 -6.52 -8.68
N LEU A 327 9.88 -5.42 -8.87
CA LEU A 327 8.60 -5.27 -8.20
C LEU A 327 7.64 -6.34 -8.71
N THR A 328 7.06 -7.09 -7.81
CA THR A 328 6.08 -8.14 -8.08
C THR A 328 4.82 -7.89 -7.28
N PHE A 329 3.72 -8.48 -7.72
CA PHE A 329 2.40 -8.30 -7.11
C PHE A 329 1.79 -9.64 -6.79
N ARG A 330 1.26 -9.79 -5.59
CA ARG A 330 0.43 -10.95 -5.24
C ARG A 330 -0.91 -10.91 -5.97
N PRO A 331 -1.57 -12.04 -6.13
CA PRO A 331 -2.91 -12.07 -6.70
C PRO A 331 -3.89 -11.21 -5.91
N LEU A 332 -4.73 -10.41 -6.59
CA LEU A 332 -5.77 -9.60 -5.94
C LEU A 332 -6.68 -10.43 -5.04
N ALA A 333 -6.99 -11.66 -5.46
CA ALA A 333 -7.77 -12.61 -4.67
C ALA A 333 -7.17 -12.88 -3.26
N GLU A 334 -5.85 -12.93 -3.15
CA GLU A 334 -5.16 -13.08 -1.86
C GLU A 334 -5.30 -11.83 -1.01
N THR A 335 -4.99 -10.65 -1.59
CA THR A 335 -5.15 -9.36 -0.91
C THR A 335 -6.59 -9.19 -0.40
N ALA A 336 -7.59 -9.51 -1.22
CA ALA A 336 -9.00 -9.36 -0.84
C ALA A 336 -9.40 -10.28 0.32
N ARG A 337 -9.09 -11.59 0.21
CA ARG A 337 -9.42 -12.56 1.27
C ARG A 337 -8.76 -12.22 2.60
N GLU A 338 -7.47 -11.88 2.57
CA GLU A 338 -6.74 -11.61 3.80
C GLU A 338 -7.12 -10.26 4.42
N THR A 339 -7.43 -9.25 3.59
CA THR A 339 -7.97 -7.98 4.09
C THR A 339 -9.31 -8.19 4.78
N LEU A 340 -10.21 -8.98 4.18
CA LEU A 340 -11.50 -9.31 4.79
C LEU A 340 -11.31 -10.11 6.08
N ALA A 341 -10.44 -11.11 6.09
CA ALA A 341 -10.16 -11.92 7.27
C ALA A 341 -9.60 -11.07 8.41
N TRP A 342 -8.66 -10.19 8.11
CA TRP A 342 -8.15 -9.22 9.08
C TRP A 342 -9.28 -8.33 9.61
N PHE A 343 -10.09 -7.74 8.75
CA PHE A 343 -11.20 -6.86 9.16
C PHE A 343 -12.18 -7.60 10.08
N LYS A 344 -12.54 -8.84 9.75
CA LYS A 344 -13.42 -9.69 10.57
C LYS A 344 -12.79 -10.11 11.91
N SER A 345 -11.46 -10.02 12.06
CA SER A 345 -10.77 -10.29 13.33
C SER A 345 -10.75 -9.09 14.29
N LEU A 346 -11.15 -7.90 13.83
CA LEU A 346 -11.21 -6.71 14.66
C LEU A 346 -12.39 -6.76 15.65
N PRO A 347 -12.38 -5.95 16.72
CA PRO A 347 -13.52 -5.84 17.63
C PRO A 347 -14.81 -5.47 16.89
N GLN A 348 -15.97 -5.99 17.34
CA GLN A 348 -17.27 -5.77 16.70
C GLN A 348 -17.60 -4.28 16.50
N GLU A 349 -17.25 -3.45 17.49
CA GLU A 349 -17.41 -1.98 17.39
C GLU A 349 -16.67 -1.41 16.18
N ARG A 350 -15.44 -1.89 15.90
CA ARG A 350 -14.65 -1.45 14.74
C ARG A 350 -15.22 -1.97 13.43
N GLN A 351 -15.78 -3.18 13.42
CA GLN A 351 -16.41 -3.77 12.23
C GLN A 351 -17.73 -3.08 11.87
N SER A 352 -18.46 -2.51 12.84
CA SER A 352 -19.76 -1.88 12.61
C SER A 352 -19.68 -0.58 11.83
N LYS A 353 -18.49 0.04 11.73
CA LYS A 353 -18.32 1.34 11.05
C LYS A 353 -17.02 1.36 10.25
N LEU A 354 -17.15 1.25 8.93
CA LEU A 354 -16.06 1.52 7.99
C LEU A 354 -15.71 3.01 8.00
N ARG A 355 -14.42 3.32 7.81
CA ARG A 355 -13.90 4.69 7.75
C ARG A 355 -13.96 5.29 6.33
N ALA A 356 -14.20 4.46 5.33
CA ALA A 356 -14.41 4.85 3.94
C ALA A 356 -15.55 4.02 3.33
N GLY A 357 -16.12 4.53 2.25
CA GLY A 357 -17.23 3.92 1.55
C GLY A 357 -18.62 4.31 2.08
N LEU A 358 -19.64 4.04 1.30
CA LEU A 358 -21.01 4.32 1.67
C LEU A 358 -21.50 3.38 2.79
N THR A 359 -22.30 3.92 3.71
CA THR A 359 -23.06 3.06 4.62
C THR A 359 -24.13 2.28 3.85
N PRO A 360 -24.63 1.13 4.37
CA PRO A 360 -25.68 0.35 3.73
C PRO A 360 -26.93 1.19 3.43
N GLU A 361 -27.31 2.06 4.34
CA GLU A 361 -28.49 2.92 4.22
C GLU A 361 -28.30 3.94 3.09
N ARG A 362 -27.12 4.58 3.06
CA ARG A 362 -26.81 5.57 2.03
C ARG A 362 -26.69 4.93 0.64
N GLU A 363 -26.09 3.76 0.54
CA GLU A 363 -26.03 2.99 -0.71
C GLU A 363 -27.44 2.66 -1.22
N ALA A 364 -28.35 2.19 -0.34
CA ALA A 364 -29.72 1.89 -0.71
C ALA A 364 -30.51 3.13 -1.18
N GLU A 365 -30.33 4.28 -0.52
CA GLU A 365 -30.91 5.56 -0.94
C GLU A 365 -30.49 5.96 -2.35
N VAL A 366 -29.18 5.90 -2.65
CA VAL A 366 -28.63 6.27 -3.95
C VAL A 366 -29.11 5.32 -5.05
N LEU A 367 -29.13 4.02 -4.80
CA LEU A 367 -29.67 3.02 -5.71
C LEU A 367 -31.18 3.24 -5.99
N ALA A 368 -31.96 3.57 -4.96
CA ALA A 368 -33.38 3.86 -5.13
C ALA A 368 -33.61 5.15 -5.95
N ALA A 369 -32.79 6.18 -5.74
CA ALA A 369 -32.84 7.41 -6.53
C ALA A 369 -32.55 7.15 -8.02
N TRP A 370 -31.54 6.30 -8.30
CA TRP A 370 -31.19 5.89 -9.66
C TRP A 370 -32.33 5.14 -10.36
N LYS A 371 -32.96 4.21 -9.66
CA LYS A 371 -34.10 3.44 -10.21
C LYS A 371 -35.29 4.33 -10.56
N LYS A 372 -35.59 5.35 -9.73
CA LYS A 372 -36.66 6.33 -10.00
C LYS A 372 -36.40 7.19 -11.22
N GLN A 373 -35.14 7.50 -11.53
CA GLN A 373 -34.80 8.33 -12.69
C GLN A 373 -34.93 7.57 -14.02
N LYS A 374 -34.92 6.24 -13.98
CA LYS A 374 -35.06 5.38 -15.17
C LYS A 374 -36.53 4.98 -15.50
N LEU A 375 -37.46 5.31 -14.60
CA LEU A 375 -38.90 5.13 -14.79
C LEU A 375 -39.51 6.38 -15.39
#